data_fc4d14953744c7d399b4769ac4e6ac87
#
_entry.id   fc4d14953744c7d399b4769ac4e6ac87
#
_cell.length_a   1.000
_cell.length_b   1.000
_cell.length_c   1.000
_cell.angle_alpha   90.00
_cell.angle_beta   90.00
_cell.angle_gamma   90.00
#
_symmetry.space_group_name_H-M   'P 1'
#
loop_
_entity.id
_entity.type
_entity.pdbx_description
1 polymer ?
#
loop_
_entity_poly.entity_id
_entity_poly.type
_entity_poly.pdbx_seq_one_letter_code
_entity_poly.pdbx_strand_id
1 'polypeptide(L)'
;MLSVRQVHWRGVGLAAAIACAGGLGAPAPSRAATPGWLRKAFTAHLPGPRSPPVARYEIDAGGEFVLDRSSSRPLIKFEDDPEVFALTVSRGPRGDLMYWNDLRQPLLRVTKFGGVTVFTTRRPEGSAASLAGQAAPLRLQTLGPIGLMQRLMVASTRSGRAAGRSIIYDAPDADAGDDALIADTAMVVSEAMAGLAARPGGRGLVGRISRVYLAKGREPAVAVRDSTLVISISPAMGLAGRPSSLRIQQALGARPVGVSFSFSP
;
A
#
# COMPACT_ATOMS: atom_id res chain seq x y z
N MET A 1 -25.13 9.61 -46.87
CA MET A 1 -24.91 10.71 -47.83
C MET A 1 -24.15 11.83 -47.13
N LEU A 2 -23.12 12.36 -47.80
CA LEU A 2 -22.17 13.43 -47.49
C LEU A 2 -21.02 12.98 -46.57
N SER A 3 -19.93 12.68 -47.09
CA SER A 3 -18.91 13.20 -48.04
C SER A 3 -17.75 13.87 -47.31
N VAL A 4 -16.65 13.17 -47.42
CA VAL A 4 -15.24 13.45 -47.10
C VAL A 4 -14.76 14.73 -47.82
N ARG A 5 -13.87 15.51 -47.20
CA ARG A 5 -12.87 16.30 -47.91
C ARG A 5 -11.50 16.16 -47.25
N GLN A 6 -10.63 15.49 -47.97
CA GLN A 6 -9.19 15.58 -47.86
C GLN A 6 -8.71 16.88 -48.49
N VAL A 7 -7.74 17.56 -47.88
CA VAL A 7 -6.95 18.61 -48.51
C VAL A 7 -5.51 18.17 -48.58
N HIS A 8 -5.08 17.88 -49.81
CA HIS A 8 -3.69 17.72 -50.20
C HIS A 8 -3.05 19.09 -50.38
N TRP A 9 -1.85 19.30 -49.86
CA TRP A 9 -0.96 20.38 -50.32
C TRP A 9 0.31 19.77 -50.89
N ARG A 10 0.46 19.95 -52.21
CA ARG A 10 1.71 19.79 -52.99
C ARG A 10 2.23 21.17 -53.34
N GLY A 11 3.52 21.38 -53.37
CA GLY A 11 4.19 22.52 -53.95
C GLY A 11 5.65 22.49 -53.57
N VAL A 12 6.47 21.89 -54.32
CA VAL A 12 7.30 22.37 -55.46
C VAL A 12 8.38 23.36 -55.04
N GLY A 13 9.56 22.89 -55.18
CA GLY A 13 10.93 23.18 -55.11
C GLY A 13 11.42 24.51 -55.65
N LEU A 14 12.63 24.83 -55.26
CA LEU A 14 13.67 25.40 -56.17
C LEU A 14 15.06 25.21 -55.54
N ALA A 15 15.94 24.68 -56.32
CA ALA A 15 17.37 24.58 -56.03
C ALA A 15 18.08 25.90 -56.41
N ALA A 16 19.03 26.33 -55.60
CA ALA A 16 20.09 27.21 -56.03
C ALA A 16 21.38 26.91 -55.28
N ALA A 17 22.33 26.36 -56.03
CA ALA A 17 23.69 26.16 -55.59
C ALA A 17 24.46 27.48 -55.75
N ILE A 18 25.18 27.89 -54.70
CA ILE A 18 26.28 28.83 -54.78
C ILE A 18 27.43 28.30 -53.93
N ALA A 19 28.48 27.87 -54.62
CA ALA A 19 29.77 27.59 -54.01
C ALA A 19 30.57 28.92 -53.83
N CYS A 20 31.07 29.15 -52.62
CA CYS A 20 32.22 30.02 -52.41
C CYS A 20 33.05 29.50 -51.26
N ALA A 21 34.29 29.17 -51.62
CA ALA A 21 35.36 28.81 -50.72
C ALA A 21 35.78 30.00 -49.85
N GLY A 22 36.17 29.75 -48.63
CA GLY A 22 36.79 30.76 -47.75
C GLY A 22 36.91 30.18 -46.34
N GLY A 23 38.01 29.49 -46.05
CA GLY A 23 38.32 28.99 -44.74
C GLY A 23 38.64 30.12 -43.74
N LEU A 24 38.14 29.99 -42.58
CA LEU A 24 38.73 30.45 -41.29
C LEU A 24 38.14 29.54 -40.22
N GLY A 25 38.98 28.66 -39.71
CA GLY A 25 38.64 27.75 -38.62
C GLY A 25 38.28 28.51 -37.35
N ALA A 26 37.01 28.51 -37.02
CA ALA A 26 36.59 28.88 -35.67
C ALA A 26 36.92 27.72 -34.72
N PRO A 27 37.62 27.96 -33.59
CA PRO A 27 37.87 26.92 -32.62
C PRO A 27 36.50 26.46 -32.07
N ALA A 28 36.21 25.16 -32.19
CA ALA A 28 35.06 24.55 -31.54
C ALA A 28 35.11 24.84 -30.02
N PRO A 29 34.00 25.22 -29.40
CA PRO A 29 34.00 25.39 -27.97
C PRO A 29 34.34 24.04 -27.33
N SER A 30 35.52 23.95 -26.76
CA SER A 30 35.91 22.82 -25.93
C SER A 30 34.93 22.72 -24.79
N ARG A 31 34.05 21.71 -24.86
CA ARG A 31 33.25 21.30 -23.71
C ARG A 31 34.24 20.94 -22.61
N ALA A 32 34.42 21.87 -21.69
CA ALA A 32 35.16 21.61 -20.47
C ALA A 32 34.51 20.43 -19.79
N ALA A 33 35.14 19.27 -19.86
CA ALA A 33 34.67 18.07 -19.14
C ALA A 33 34.70 18.43 -17.66
N THR A 34 33.53 18.49 -17.05
CA THR A 34 33.39 18.71 -15.60
C THR A 34 34.22 17.64 -14.88
N PRO A 35 35.24 18.02 -14.09
CA PRO A 35 36.12 17.06 -13.44
C PRO A 35 35.31 16.06 -12.65
N GLY A 36 35.64 14.75 -12.74
CA GLY A 36 34.85 13.66 -12.12
C GLY A 36 34.69 13.79 -10.62
N TRP A 37 35.57 14.52 -9.93
CA TRP A 37 35.41 14.81 -8.51
C TRP A 37 34.31 15.86 -8.23
N LEU A 38 34.05 16.79 -9.13
CA LEU A 38 32.91 17.72 -9.04
C LEU A 38 31.59 16.99 -9.22
N ARG A 39 31.50 16.04 -10.14
CA ARG A 39 30.32 15.16 -10.25
C ARG A 39 30.10 14.36 -8.98
N LYS A 40 31.16 13.83 -8.36
CA LYS A 40 31.08 13.14 -7.07
C LYS A 40 30.67 14.07 -5.93
N ALA A 41 31.11 15.31 -5.91
CA ALA A 41 30.74 16.29 -4.90
C ALA A 41 29.28 16.75 -5.00
N PHE A 42 28.72 16.84 -6.22
CA PHE A 42 27.29 17.16 -6.42
C PHE A 42 26.36 15.95 -6.32
N THR A 43 26.89 14.71 -6.38
CA THR A 43 26.16 13.48 -6.09
C THR A 43 26.35 12.99 -4.67
N ALA A 44 27.24 13.61 -3.89
CA ALA A 44 27.22 13.48 -2.45
C ALA A 44 25.97 14.19 -1.92
N HIS A 45 24.82 13.55 -2.07
CA HIS A 45 23.75 13.72 -1.12
C HIS A 45 24.42 13.52 0.24
N LEU A 46 24.46 14.60 1.04
CA LEU A 46 24.67 14.43 2.47
C LEU A 46 23.68 13.35 2.91
N PRO A 47 24.13 12.17 3.34
CA PRO A 47 23.23 11.20 3.88
C PRO A 47 22.72 11.79 5.19
N GLY A 48 21.55 12.40 5.16
CA GLY A 48 20.76 12.45 6.36
C GLY A 48 20.63 10.99 6.85
N PRO A 49 20.53 10.72 8.14
CA PRO A 49 20.48 9.37 8.67
C PRO A 49 19.38 8.61 7.92
N ARG A 50 19.80 7.77 6.97
CA ARG A 50 18.86 6.95 6.20
C ARG A 50 18.31 5.95 7.20
N SER A 51 17.04 6.11 7.57
CA SER A 51 16.37 5.11 8.37
C SER A 51 16.59 3.73 7.77
N PRO A 52 16.88 2.71 8.57
CA PRO A 52 17.00 1.33 8.08
C PRO A 52 15.79 0.94 7.21
N PRO A 53 15.94 0.01 6.26
CA PRO A 53 14.82 -0.44 5.42
C PRO A 53 13.68 -1.01 6.27
N VAL A 54 14.00 -1.60 7.43
CA VAL A 54 13.02 -2.01 8.45
C VAL A 54 13.39 -1.31 9.75
N ALA A 55 12.51 -0.44 10.20
CA ALA A 55 12.78 0.43 11.33
C ALA A 55 11.60 0.48 12.31
N ARG A 56 11.94 0.57 13.60
CA ARG A 56 10.99 0.84 14.68
C ARG A 56 10.99 2.33 14.97
N TYR A 57 9.80 2.86 15.17
CA TYR A 57 9.56 4.26 15.51
C TYR A 57 8.76 4.36 16.78
N GLU A 58 9.13 5.29 17.64
CA GLU A 58 8.37 5.71 18.81
C GLU A 58 7.53 6.94 18.47
N ILE A 59 6.26 6.95 18.88
CA ILE A 59 5.32 8.03 18.63
C ILE A 59 5.33 8.96 19.84
N ASP A 60 5.51 10.26 19.65
CA ASP A 60 5.54 11.25 20.73
C ASP A 60 4.27 11.22 21.59
N ALA A 61 3.13 10.84 21.00
CA ALA A 61 1.86 10.67 21.70
C ALA A 61 1.70 9.33 22.42
N GLY A 62 2.73 8.50 22.43
CA GLY A 62 2.77 7.15 23.01
C GLY A 62 2.49 6.03 21.99
N GLY A 63 3.12 4.87 22.20
CA GLY A 63 3.09 3.70 21.34
C GLY A 63 4.22 3.67 20.31
N GLU A 64 4.38 2.51 19.70
CA GLU A 64 5.42 2.25 18.71
C GLU A 64 4.82 1.66 17.42
N PHE A 65 5.58 1.75 16.33
CA PHE A 65 5.29 1.00 15.11
C PHE A 65 6.56 0.55 14.40
N VAL A 66 6.45 -0.52 13.63
CA VAL A 66 7.48 -0.97 12.71
C VAL A 66 7.06 -0.61 11.29
N LEU A 67 7.94 0.09 10.57
CA LEU A 67 7.81 0.38 9.14
C LEU A 67 8.81 -0.48 8.38
N ASP A 68 8.31 -1.41 7.58
CA ASP A 68 9.11 -2.28 6.71
C ASP A 68 9.00 -1.81 5.25
N ARG A 69 10.14 -1.36 4.69
CA ARG A 69 10.29 -0.88 3.31
C ARG A 69 11.16 -1.82 2.49
N SER A 70 11.40 -3.05 2.98
CA SER A 70 12.25 -4.02 2.30
C SER A 70 11.58 -4.70 1.11
N SER A 71 10.25 -4.59 0.98
CA SER A 71 9.47 -5.13 -0.13
C SER A 71 8.97 -4.01 -1.06
N SER A 72 8.45 -4.39 -2.24
CA SER A 72 7.87 -3.46 -3.22
C SER A 72 6.66 -2.69 -2.68
N ARG A 73 5.91 -3.28 -1.75
CA ARG A 73 4.86 -2.62 -0.97
C ARG A 73 5.31 -2.50 0.47
N PRO A 74 5.55 -1.29 0.99
CA PRO A 74 5.87 -1.11 2.40
C PRO A 74 4.77 -1.64 3.30
N LEU A 75 5.18 -2.13 4.47
CA LEU A 75 4.30 -2.66 5.48
C LEU A 75 4.45 -1.84 6.76
N ILE A 76 3.36 -1.67 7.50
CA ILE A 76 3.39 -1.08 8.83
C ILE A 76 2.65 -1.97 9.82
N LYS A 77 3.20 -2.08 11.03
CA LYS A 77 2.57 -2.75 12.15
C LYS A 77 2.67 -1.87 13.39
N PHE A 78 1.54 -1.54 13.98
CA PHE A 78 1.48 -0.87 15.27
C PHE A 78 1.62 -1.88 16.40
N GLU A 79 2.18 -1.46 17.52
CA GLU A 79 2.42 -2.34 18.67
C GLU A 79 1.13 -2.90 19.25
N ASP A 80 0.12 -2.05 19.39
CA ASP A 80 -1.19 -2.36 19.96
C ASP A 80 -2.19 -2.95 18.94
N ASP A 81 -1.79 -3.15 17.67
CA ASP A 81 -2.62 -3.74 16.63
C ASP A 81 -1.98 -5.04 16.12
N PRO A 82 -2.68 -6.18 16.17
CA PRO A 82 -2.15 -7.44 15.63
C PRO A 82 -2.00 -7.42 14.10
N GLU A 83 -2.69 -6.51 13.41
CA GLU A 83 -2.71 -6.43 11.95
C GLU A 83 -1.46 -5.74 11.39
N VAL A 84 -0.97 -6.29 10.27
CA VAL A 84 0.03 -5.63 9.42
C VAL A 84 -0.68 -4.97 8.25
N PHE A 85 -0.51 -3.68 8.07
CA PHE A 85 -1.11 -2.94 6.96
C PHE A 85 -0.13 -2.80 5.80
N ALA A 86 -0.60 -3.10 4.59
CA ALA A 86 0.14 -2.82 3.37
C ALA A 86 -0.11 -1.37 2.94
N LEU A 87 0.97 -0.71 2.51
CA LEU A 87 0.95 0.71 2.20
C LEU A 87 1.21 0.96 0.71
N THR A 88 0.58 2.00 0.19
CA THR A 88 0.92 2.59 -1.10
C THR A 88 1.67 3.89 -0.87
N VAL A 89 2.73 4.13 -1.63
CA VAL A 89 3.56 5.34 -1.49
C VAL A 89 3.27 6.29 -2.64
N SER A 90 3.09 7.57 -2.33
CA SER A 90 3.04 8.65 -3.31
C SER A 90 3.96 9.80 -2.91
N ARG A 91 4.37 10.59 -3.89
CA ARG A 91 5.09 11.84 -3.61
C ARG A 91 4.08 12.91 -3.23
N GLY A 92 4.31 13.52 -2.09
CA GLY A 92 3.59 14.68 -1.61
C GLY A 92 4.26 16.00 -2.02
N PRO A 93 3.67 17.14 -1.62
CA PRO A 93 4.28 18.46 -1.81
C PRO A 93 5.68 18.52 -1.21
N ARG A 94 6.55 19.36 -1.77
CA ARG A 94 7.92 19.63 -1.28
C ARG A 94 8.87 18.42 -1.25
N GLY A 95 8.49 17.31 -1.94
CA GLY A 95 9.31 16.09 -2.01
C GLY A 95 9.12 15.14 -0.83
N ASP A 96 8.11 15.34 -0.01
CA ASP A 96 7.72 14.41 1.05
C ASP A 96 7.17 13.10 0.44
N LEU A 97 7.22 12.02 1.22
CA LEU A 97 6.57 10.75 0.90
C LEU A 97 5.34 10.57 1.77
N MET A 98 4.22 10.27 1.11
CA MET A 98 2.96 9.94 1.77
C MET A 98 2.69 8.44 1.65
N TYR A 99 2.38 7.80 2.75
CA TYR A 99 2.04 6.39 2.84
C TYR A 99 0.55 6.25 3.15
N TRP A 100 -0.14 5.51 2.30
CA TRP A 100 -1.59 5.36 2.32
C TRP A 100 -1.97 3.91 2.57
N ASN A 101 -3.03 3.69 3.32
CA ASN A 101 -3.64 2.37 3.42
C ASN A 101 -4.45 2.02 2.14
N ASP A 102 -5.05 0.85 2.11
CA ASP A 102 -5.86 0.36 0.98
C ASP A 102 -7.23 1.07 0.84
N LEU A 103 -7.63 1.90 1.81
CA LEU A 103 -8.76 2.84 1.73
C LEU A 103 -8.35 4.23 1.24
N ARG A 104 -7.09 4.42 0.83
CA ARG A 104 -6.51 5.73 0.47
C ARG A 104 -6.56 6.76 1.61
N GLN A 105 -6.47 6.28 2.84
CA GLN A 105 -6.29 7.14 3.99
C GLN A 105 -4.80 7.25 4.30
N PRO A 106 -4.25 8.46 4.55
CA PRO A 106 -2.86 8.61 4.89
C PRO A 106 -2.59 8.03 6.28
N LEU A 107 -1.53 7.23 6.39
CA LEU A 107 -1.04 6.68 7.65
C LEU A 107 0.28 7.32 8.09
N LEU A 108 1.16 7.63 7.12
CA LEU A 108 2.45 8.25 7.43
C LEU A 108 2.79 9.34 6.41
N ARG A 109 3.49 10.35 6.89
CA ARG A 109 4.22 11.32 6.09
C ARG A 109 5.69 11.26 6.48
N VAL A 110 6.57 11.13 5.52
CA VAL A 110 8.02 11.19 5.71
C VAL A 110 8.55 12.38 4.93
N THR A 111 9.12 13.34 5.62
CA THR A 111 9.69 14.53 4.98
C THR A 111 11.02 14.20 4.32
N LYS A 112 11.45 15.02 3.36
CA LYS A 112 12.75 14.88 2.71
C LYS A 112 13.94 14.94 3.68
N PHE A 113 13.74 15.52 4.87
CA PHE A 113 14.72 15.61 5.94
C PHE A 113 14.70 14.46 6.93
N GLY A 114 13.81 13.46 6.72
CA GLY A 114 13.69 12.27 7.57
C GLY A 114 12.70 12.40 8.72
N GLY A 115 12.04 13.54 8.90
CA GLY A 115 10.97 13.68 9.89
C GLY A 115 9.78 12.78 9.54
N VAL A 116 9.22 12.08 10.52
CA VAL A 116 8.09 11.15 10.36
C VAL A 116 6.90 11.67 11.14
N THR A 117 5.74 11.69 10.49
CA THR A 117 4.44 11.98 11.12
C THR A 117 3.52 10.79 10.89
N VAL A 118 2.92 10.26 11.94
CA VAL A 118 1.93 9.18 11.89
C VAL A 118 0.53 9.74 12.13
N PHE A 119 -0.42 9.30 11.31
CA PHE A 119 -1.83 9.66 11.42
C PHE A 119 -2.62 8.46 11.91
N THR A 120 -3.40 8.65 12.97
CA THR A 120 -4.26 7.63 13.55
C THR A 120 -5.68 8.17 13.72
N THR A 121 -6.64 7.29 13.95
CA THR A 121 -8.03 7.72 14.22
C THR A 121 -8.15 8.57 15.50
N ARG A 122 -7.23 8.38 16.47
CA ARG A 122 -7.17 9.19 17.70
C ARG A 122 -6.46 10.52 17.48
N ARG A 123 -5.58 10.60 16.48
CA ARG A 123 -4.78 11.78 16.13
C ARG A 123 -4.79 12.01 14.62
N PRO A 124 -5.91 12.48 14.08
CA PRO A 124 -6.05 12.74 12.65
C PRO A 124 -5.14 13.87 12.15
N GLU A 125 -4.79 14.81 13.03
CA GLU A 125 -3.83 15.89 12.76
C GLU A 125 -2.38 15.40 12.65
N GLY A 126 -2.12 14.16 13.09
CA GLY A 126 -0.81 13.53 13.10
C GLY A 126 -0.05 13.73 14.39
N SER A 127 0.84 12.79 14.69
CA SER A 127 1.83 12.85 15.77
C SER A 127 3.22 12.67 15.19
N ALA A 128 4.20 13.39 15.69
CA ALA A 128 5.58 13.16 15.32
C ALA A 128 6.03 11.78 15.81
N ALA A 129 6.95 11.17 15.07
CA ALA A 129 7.55 9.90 15.47
C ALA A 129 9.06 9.95 15.22
N SER A 130 9.80 9.41 16.17
CA SER A 130 11.26 9.36 16.15
C SER A 130 11.76 7.93 15.89
N LEU A 131 12.90 7.81 15.22
CA LEU A 131 13.53 6.52 14.96
C LEU A 131 14.04 5.93 16.28
N ALA A 132 13.45 4.81 16.71
CA ALA A 132 13.88 4.08 17.91
C ALA A 132 14.96 3.04 17.63
N GLY A 133 15.05 2.54 16.37
CA GLY A 133 16.07 1.58 15.98
C GLY A 133 15.72 0.73 14.77
N GLN A 134 16.54 -0.28 14.52
CA GLN A 134 16.28 -1.30 13.51
C GLN A 134 15.29 -2.33 14.04
N ALA A 135 14.47 -2.90 13.15
CA ALA A 135 13.53 -3.96 13.47
C ALA A 135 13.70 -5.17 12.53
N ALA A 136 13.08 -6.29 12.89
CA ALA A 136 12.99 -7.47 12.03
C ALA A 136 11.95 -7.23 10.91
N PRO A 137 12.18 -7.78 9.70
CA PRO A 137 11.22 -7.70 8.62
C PRO A 137 9.86 -8.33 8.99
N LEU A 138 8.79 -7.67 8.55
CA LEU A 138 7.43 -8.18 8.73
C LEU A 138 7.17 -9.28 7.69
N ARG A 139 7.03 -10.51 8.17
CA ARG A 139 6.82 -11.68 7.30
C ARG A 139 5.71 -12.56 7.83
N LEU A 140 5.05 -13.27 6.91
CA LEU A 140 4.17 -14.37 7.27
C LEU A 140 4.98 -15.46 7.99
N GLN A 141 4.41 -16.01 9.04
CA GLN A 141 4.96 -17.19 9.69
C GLN A 141 4.65 -18.41 8.83
N THR A 142 5.64 -19.25 8.59
CA THR A 142 5.42 -20.52 7.88
C THR A 142 4.44 -21.39 8.68
N LEU A 143 3.39 -21.83 8.01
CA LEU A 143 2.36 -22.70 8.56
C LEU A 143 2.25 -23.95 7.68
N GLY A 144 2.02 -25.08 8.31
CA GLY A 144 1.60 -26.29 7.59
C GLY A 144 0.07 -26.48 7.68
N PRO A 145 -0.46 -27.53 7.03
CA PRO A 145 -1.91 -27.78 6.94
C PRO A 145 -2.65 -27.82 8.29
N ILE A 146 -2.00 -28.37 9.31
CA ILE A 146 -2.58 -28.45 10.67
C ILE A 146 -2.71 -27.03 11.26
N GLY A 147 -1.67 -26.20 11.11
CA GLY A 147 -1.70 -24.81 11.57
C GLY A 147 -2.75 -23.97 10.83
N LEU A 148 -2.89 -24.16 9.53
CA LEU A 148 -3.94 -23.54 8.73
C LEU A 148 -5.34 -23.94 9.26
N MET A 149 -5.59 -25.24 9.44
CA MET A 149 -6.87 -25.74 9.96
C MET A 149 -7.20 -25.11 11.31
N GLN A 150 -6.25 -25.06 12.23
CA GLN A 150 -6.45 -24.43 13.54
C GLN A 150 -6.81 -22.95 13.42
N ARG A 151 -6.12 -22.19 12.54
CA ARG A 151 -6.42 -20.77 12.31
C ARG A 151 -7.82 -20.56 11.71
N LEU A 152 -8.20 -21.40 10.74
CA LEU A 152 -9.54 -21.33 10.14
C LEU A 152 -10.65 -21.65 11.19
N MET A 153 -10.42 -22.60 12.06
CA MET A 153 -11.36 -22.90 13.18
C MET A 153 -11.50 -21.73 14.14
N VAL A 154 -10.38 -21.08 14.52
CA VAL A 154 -10.41 -19.90 15.38
C VAL A 154 -11.15 -18.76 14.69
N ALA A 155 -10.85 -18.51 13.41
CA ALA A 155 -11.50 -17.47 12.62
C ALA A 155 -13.01 -17.71 12.48
N SER A 156 -13.42 -18.96 12.17
CA SER A 156 -14.82 -19.37 12.08
C SER A 156 -15.57 -19.17 13.40
N THR A 157 -14.96 -19.58 14.52
CA THR A 157 -15.55 -19.40 15.86
C THR A 157 -15.71 -17.93 16.22
N ARG A 158 -14.68 -17.10 15.98
CA ARG A 158 -14.72 -15.65 16.26
C ARG A 158 -15.78 -14.95 15.41
N SER A 159 -15.77 -15.21 14.11
CA SER A 159 -16.75 -14.66 13.17
C SER A 159 -18.17 -15.11 13.48
N GLY A 160 -18.34 -16.38 13.86
CA GLY A 160 -19.63 -16.93 14.25
C GLY A 160 -20.22 -16.24 15.48
N ARG A 161 -19.40 -15.97 16.50
CA ARG A 161 -19.82 -15.18 17.67
C ARG A 161 -20.23 -13.76 17.29
N ALA A 162 -19.48 -13.11 16.39
CA ALA A 162 -19.77 -11.77 15.90
C ALA A 162 -21.07 -11.72 15.09
N ALA A 163 -21.31 -12.72 14.24
CA ALA A 163 -22.49 -12.82 13.38
C ALA A 163 -23.74 -13.37 14.09
N GLY A 164 -23.60 -14.03 15.25
CA GLY A 164 -24.66 -14.75 15.91
C GLY A 164 -25.13 -16.02 15.16
N ARG A 165 -24.29 -16.56 14.27
CA ARG A 165 -24.54 -17.74 13.45
C ARG A 165 -23.22 -18.39 13.01
N SER A 166 -23.27 -19.67 12.60
CA SER A 166 -22.10 -20.35 12.05
C SER A 166 -21.61 -19.67 10.77
N ILE A 167 -20.29 -19.48 10.66
CA ILE A 167 -19.61 -18.95 9.48
C ILE A 167 -18.64 -20.00 8.95
N ILE A 168 -18.79 -20.35 7.68
CA ILE A 168 -17.92 -21.31 6.99
C ILE A 168 -16.79 -20.53 6.29
N TYR A 169 -15.55 -21.00 6.44
CA TYR A 169 -14.39 -20.49 5.70
C TYR A 169 -13.97 -21.51 4.66
N ASP A 170 -13.96 -21.11 3.40
CA ASP A 170 -13.56 -21.92 2.26
C ASP A 170 -12.38 -21.29 1.54
N ALA A 171 -11.38 -22.10 1.19
CA ALA A 171 -10.23 -21.72 0.38
C ALA A 171 -9.91 -22.85 -0.61
N PRO A 172 -10.77 -23.09 -1.62
CA PRO A 172 -10.65 -24.28 -2.50
C PRO A 172 -9.42 -24.23 -3.42
N ASP A 173 -8.95 -23.02 -3.77
CA ASP A 173 -7.83 -22.82 -4.68
C ASP A 173 -6.47 -22.70 -3.94
N ALA A 174 -6.43 -23.16 -2.67
CA ALA A 174 -5.24 -23.09 -1.84
C ALA A 174 -4.18 -24.09 -2.33
N ASP A 175 -2.95 -23.59 -2.60
CA ASP A 175 -1.77 -24.41 -2.77
C ASP A 175 -1.00 -24.52 -1.47
N ALA A 176 -0.15 -25.54 -1.33
CA ALA A 176 0.62 -25.80 -0.12
C ALA A 176 1.53 -24.63 0.33
N GLY A 177 1.84 -23.68 -0.56
CA GLY A 177 2.61 -22.48 -0.21
C GLY A 177 1.79 -21.30 0.28
N ASP A 178 0.45 -21.38 0.20
CA ASP A 178 -0.45 -20.27 0.51
C ASP A 178 -0.98 -20.30 1.94
N ASP A 179 -0.76 -21.40 2.66
CA ASP A 179 -1.30 -21.68 4.01
C ASP A 179 -1.15 -20.48 4.96
N ALA A 180 0.02 -19.86 4.95
CA ALA A 180 0.32 -18.75 5.85
C ALA A 180 -0.51 -17.50 5.52
N LEU A 181 -0.68 -17.17 4.23
CA LEU A 181 -1.47 -16.00 3.80
C LEU A 181 -2.97 -16.25 4.01
N ILE A 182 -3.44 -17.46 3.74
CA ILE A 182 -4.84 -17.84 3.96
C ILE A 182 -5.18 -17.74 5.44
N ALA A 183 -4.32 -18.30 6.30
CA ALA A 183 -4.49 -18.25 7.76
C ALA A 183 -4.50 -16.80 8.28
N ASP A 184 -3.56 -15.97 7.84
CA ASP A 184 -3.48 -14.56 8.22
C ASP A 184 -4.73 -13.80 7.73
N THR A 185 -5.14 -14.03 6.48
CA THR A 185 -6.36 -13.43 5.92
C THR A 185 -7.60 -13.82 6.71
N ALA A 186 -7.77 -15.10 7.05
CA ALA A 186 -8.89 -15.56 7.84
C ALA A 186 -8.95 -14.89 9.24
N MET A 187 -7.77 -14.71 9.87
CA MET A 187 -7.69 -14.02 11.15
C MET A 187 -8.08 -12.55 11.01
N VAL A 188 -7.62 -11.85 9.98
CA VAL A 188 -7.98 -10.44 9.71
C VAL A 188 -9.48 -10.30 9.39
N VAL A 189 -10.06 -11.21 8.61
CA VAL A 189 -11.50 -11.23 8.37
C VAL A 189 -12.28 -11.39 9.69
N SER A 190 -11.86 -12.33 10.54
CA SER A 190 -12.52 -12.55 11.82
C SER A 190 -12.43 -11.36 12.76
N GLU A 191 -11.28 -10.66 12.76
CA GLU A 191 -11.09 -9.42 13.52
C GLU A 191 -11.96 -8.28 12.98
N ALA A 192 -11.99 -8.13 11.65
CA ALA A 192 -12.85 -7.14 10.98
C ALA A 192 -14.33 -7.33 11.32
N MET A 193 -14.81 -8.58 11.29
CA MET A 193 -16.19 -8.92 11.64
C MET A 193 -16.48 -8.66 13.13
N ALA A 194 -15.56 -9.06 14.03
CA ALA A 194 -15.71 -8.83 15.46
C ALA A 194 -15.72 -7.34 15.80
N GLY A 195 -14.76 -6.58 15.25
CA GLY A 195 -14.67 -5.13 15.43
C GLY A 195 -15.87 -4.38 14.87
N LEU A 196 -16.41 -4.82 13.73
CA LEU A 196 -17.65 -4.26 13.18
C LEU A 196 -18.86 -4.58 14.05
N ALA A 197 -19.00 -5.83 14.50
CA ALA A 197 -20.13 -6.26 15.34
C ALA A 197 -20.19 -5.53 16.71
N ALA A 198 -19.05 -5.05 17.20
CA ALA A 198 -18.97 -4.26 18.42
C ALA A 198 -19.51 -2.81 18.25
N ARG A 199 -19.69 -2.34 17.02
CA ARG A 199 -20.22 -1.00 16.73
C ARG A 199 -21.75 -1.01 16.71
N PRO A 200 -22.41 0.13 17.01
CA PRO A 200 -23.86 0.24 16.88
C PRO A 200 -24.33 -0.15 15.48
N GLY A 201 -25.31 -1.05 15.37
CA GLY A 201 -25.83 -1.58 14.10
C GLY A 201 -24.92 -2.59 13.38
N GLY A 202 -23.66 -2.77 13.81
CA GLY A 202 -22.68 -3.61 13.12
C GLY A 202 -23.04 -5.10 13.15
N ARG A 203 -23.69 -5.61 14.20
CA ARG A 203 -24.16 -7.02 14.26
C ARG A 203 -25.13 -7.36 13.13
N GLY A 204 -26.02 -6.43 12.75
CA GLY A 204 -26.92 -6.63 11.62
C GLY A 204 -26.20 -6.74 10.28
N LEU A 205 -25.08 -6.00 10.13
CA LEU A 205 -24.23 -6.06 8.93
C LEU A 205 -23.49 -7.40 8.83
N VAL A 206 -22.87 -7.83 9.93
CA VAL A 206 -22.11 -9.09 10.00
C VAL A 206 -23.03 -10.30 9.95
N GLY A 207 -24.20 -10.24 10.59
CA GLY A 207 -25.17 -11.35 10.66
C GLY A 207 -25.74 -11.78 9.30
N ARG A 208 -25.59 -10.97 8.25
CA ARG A 208 -25.98 -11.34 6.86
C ARG A 208 -25.01 -12.32 6.22
N ILE A 209 -23.79 -12.44 6.75
CA ILE A 209 -22.77 -13.31 6.19
C ILE A 209 -22.90 -14.72 6.80
N SER A 210 -22.83 -15.73 5.96
CA SER A 210 -22.80 -17.16 6.35
C SER A 210 -21.53 -17.87 5.86
N ARG A 211 -20.84 -17.29 4.88
CA ARG A 211 -19.64 -17.87 4.28
C ARG A 211 -18.58 -16.79 4.02
N VAL A 212 -17.33 -17.16 4.23
CA VAL A 212 -16.13 -16.43 3.79
C VAL A 212 -15.43 -17.30 2.76
N TYR A 213 -15.29 -16.79 1.56
CA TYR A 213 -14.65 -17.46 0.43
C TYR A 213 -13.34 -16.77 0.09
N LEU A 214 -12.23 -17.49 0.29
CA LEU A 214 -10.88 -16.99 0.01
C LEU A 214 -10.43 -17.49 -1.37
N ALA A 215 -10.43 -16.62 -2.35
CA ALA A 215 -10.06 -16.93 -3.74
C ALA A 215 -8.69 -16.36 -4.09
N LYS A 216 -7.93 -17.05 -4.92
CA LYS A 216 -6.73 -16.49 -5.51
C LYS A 216 -7.06 -15.43 -6.56
N GLY A 217 -6.30 -14.35 -6.57
CA GLY A 217 -6.42 -13.25 -7.52
C GLY A 217 -5.09 -12.57 -7.77
N ARG A 218 -5.08 -11.67 -8.73
CA ARG A 218 -3.88 -10.87 -9.05
C ARG A 218 -3.65 -9.76 -8.04
N GLU A 219 -4.73 -9.27 -7.45
CA GLU A 219 -4.70 -8.18 -6.47
C GLU A 219 -5.67 -8.48 -5.32
N PRO A 220 -5.38 -7.96 -4.11
CA PRO A 220 -6.27 -8.09 -2.99
C PRO A 220 -7.57 -7.31 -3.23
N ALA A 221 -8.70 -7.97 -3.03
CA ALA A 221 -10.02 -7.37 -3.21
C ALA A 221 -11.04 -7.96 -2.22
N VAL A 222 -12.13 -7.24 -2.01
CA VAL A 222 -13.27 -7.69 -1.18
C VAL A 222 -14.56 -7.40 -1.90
N ALA A 223 -15.45 -8.37 -1.90
CA ALA A 223 -16.82 -8.22 -2.37
C ALA A 223 -17.79 -8.99 -1.48
N VAL A 224 -19.00 -8.49 -1.34
CA VAL A 224 -20.10 -9.24 -0.73
C VAL A 224 -21.07 -9.65 -1.85
N ARG A 225 -21.35 -10.93 -1.95
CA ARG A 225 -22.31 -11.50 -2.89
C ARG A 225 -23.32 -12.33 -2.08
N ASP A 226 -24.55 -11.91 -2.04
CA ASP A 226 -25.59 -12.49 -1.21
C ASP A 226 -25.15 -12.58 0.27
N SER A 227 -24.98 -13.80 0.78
CA SER A 227 -24.48 -14.05 2.15
C SER A 227 -23.01 -14.49 2.21
N THR A 228 -22.28 -14.35 1.10
CA THR A 228 -20.86 -14.73 1.00
C THR A 228 -19.96 -13.50 0.95
N LEU A 229 -19.00 -13.44 1.85
CA LEU A 229 -17.90 -12.50 1.81
C LEU A 229 -16.76 -13.11 0.99
N VAL A 230 -16.55 -12.59 -0.22
CA VAL A 230 -15.49 -13.03 -1.14
C VAL A 230 -14.26 -12.17 -0.93
N ILE A 231 -13.15 -12.80 -0.58
CA ILE A 231 -11.84 -12.18 -0.40
C ILE A 231 -10.89 -12.68 -1.49
N SER A 232 -10.41 -11.80 -2.33
CA SER A 232 -9.34 -12.11 -3.26
C SER A 232 -7.99 -11.89 -2.57
N ILE A 233 -7.11 -12.89 -2.63
CA ILE A 233 -5.74 -12.86 -2.11
C ILE A 233 -4.74 -13.04 -3.23
N SER A 234 -3.57 -12.40 -3.12
CA SER A 234 -2.46 -12.50 -4.08
C SER A 234 -1.20 -13.04 -3.38
N PRO A 235 -0.96 -14.36 -3.39
CA PRO A 235 0.16 -14.96 -2.67
C PRO A 235 1.53 -14.39 -3.05
N ALA A 236 1.72 -14.00 -4.31
CA ALA A 236 2.96 -13.40 -4.80
C ALA A 236 3.34 -12.09 -4.07
N MET A 237 2.39 -11.44 -3.40
CA MET A 237 2.59 -10.17 -2.68
C MET A 237 2.83 -10.36 -1.17
N GLY A 238 2.88 -11.59 -0.67
CA GLY A 238 3.02 -11.88 0.76
C GLY A 238 1.95 -11.20 1.61
N LEU A 239 2.34 -10.57 2.74
CA LEU A 239 1.42 -9.84 3.62
C LEU A 239 0.64 -8.71 2.91
N ALA A 240 1.21 -8.12 1.86
CA ALA A 240 0.52 -7.10 1.05
C ALA A 240 -0.52 -7.71 0.09
N GLY A 241 -0.59 -9.02 0.00
CA GLY A 241 -1.49 -9.76 -0.90
C GLY A 241 -2.89 -9.99 -0.33
N ARG A 242 -3.26 -9.37 0.77
CA ARG A 242 -4.60 -9.42 1.33
C ARG A 242 -5.18 -8.03 1.62
N PRO A 243 -6.50 -7.88 1.63
CA PRO A 243 -7.13 -6.63 2.06
C PRO A 243 -6.97 -6.40 3.57
N SER A 244 -7.03 -5.15 4.00
CA SER A 244 -7.04 -4.80 5.42
C SER A 244 -8.41 -5.06 6.07
N SER A 245 -8.41 -5.16 7.41
CA SER A 245 -9.64 -5.24 8.21
C SER A 245 -10.58 -4.06 7.93
N LEU A 246 -10.04 -2.88 7.72
CA LEU A 246 -10.79 -1.66 7.39
C LEU A 246 -11.49 -1.79 6.03
N ARG A 247 -10.79 -2.33 5.03
CA ARG A 247 -11.37 -2.58 3.71
C ARG A 247 -12.49 -3.60 3.76
N ILE A 248 -12.31 -4.65 4.57
CA ILE A 248 -13.34 -5.68 4.81
C ILE A 248 -14.58 -5.07 5.49
N GLN A 249 -14.39 -4.27 6.54
CA GLN A 249 -15.48 -3.58 7.23
C GLN A 249 -16.24 -2.65 6.28
N GLN A 250 -15.55 -1.91 5.42
CA GLN A 250 -16.17 -1.06 4.41
C GLN A 250 -17.05 -1.88 3.46
N ALA A 251 -16.56 -3.01 2.96
CA ALA A 251 -17.31 -3.88 2.06
C ALA A 251 -18.54 -4.49 2.73
N LEU A 252 -18.50 -4.74 4.04
CA LEU A 252 -19.64 -5.20 4.84
C LEU A 252 -20.69 -4.10 5.08
N GLY A 253 -20.42 -2.86 4.65
CA GLY A 253 -21.32 -1.71 4.77
C GLY A 253 -21.03 -0.79 5.95
N ALA A 254 -19.86 -0.92 6.58
CA ALA A 254 -19.41 0.06 7.55
C ALA A 254 -19.16 1.40 6.85
N ARG A 255 -19.65 2.49 7.43
CA ARG A 255 -19.24 3.81 6.98
C ARG A 255 -17.74 3.97 7.29
N PRO A 256 -16.92 4.43 6.33
CA PRO A 256 -15.53 4.72 6.65
C PRO A 256 -15.48 5.73 7.79
N VAL A 257 -14.72 5.42 8.83
CA VAL A 257 -14.38 6.40 9.85
C VAL A 257 -13.42 7.36 9.17
N GLY A 258 -13.99 8.47 8.67
CA GLY A 258 -13.27 9.44 7.87
C GLY A 258 -12.25 10.17 8.73
N VAL A 259 -10.98 10.03 8.39
CA VAL A 259 -9.98 11.04 8.70
C VAL A 259 -10.10 12.05 7.56
N SER A 260 -10.91 13.10 7.76
CA SER A 260 -11.05 14.18 6.79
C SER A 260 -9.80 15.05 6.88
N PHE A 261 -8.95 14.97 5.85
CA PHE A 261 -7.84 15.90 5.70
C PHE A 261 -8.28 17.06 4.82
N SER A 262 -8.39 18.25 5.41
CA SER A 262 -8.42 19.49 4.66
C SER A 262 -6.97 19.88 4.37
N PHE A 263 -6.51 19.60 3.16
CA PHE A 263 -5.32 20.25 2.66
C PHE A 263 -5.75 21.64 2.18
N SER A 264 -5.44 22.68 2.96
CA SER A 264 -5.44 24.04 2.41
C SER A 264 -4.27 24.17 1.43
N PRO A 265 -4.47 24.78 0.27
CA PRO A 265 -3.48 24.92 -0.79
C PRO A 265 -2.25 25.76 -0.39
#